data_6fc34a39d1e4dede30da534221051aac
#
_entry.id   6fc34a39d1e4dede30da534221051aac
#
_cell.length_a   1.000
_cell.length_b   1.000
_cell.length_c   1.000
_cell.angle_alpha   90.00
_cell.angle_beta   90.00
_cell.angle_gamma   90.00
#
_symmetry.space_group_name_H-M   'P 1'
#
loop_
_entity.id
_entity.type
_entity.pdbx_description
1 polymer ?
#
loop_
_entity_poly.entity_id
_entity_poly.type
_entity_poly.pdbx_seq_one_letter_code
_entity_poly.pdbx_strand_id
1 'polypeptide(L)'
;MNFINYITAILLSLDPAYSDKENWEERTARMEIIATAIDDASSKTTCSDKYDVPGCEKTWPGDKKSIAMLLITKGFWESKFAKNVHEGNCRPYECDSFTSNGRTIHKARSLWQIQKTGLVSKEEYNQMKSATLSSTTIAANVAVRYLALGMKSCKTIRGAISIYGGARVCNWSGAAPREAFYRRIISMSDEQIASSVNTRKNKLENRLKSEIIVKNEKK
;
A
#
# COMPACT_ATOMS: atom_id res chain seq x y z
N MET A 1 -9.36 4.46 20.35
CA MET A 1 -9.25 3.50 19.21
C MET A 1 -7.88 2.87 19.24
N ASN A 2 -7.73 1.54 19.08
CA ASN A 2 -6.40 0.94 18.96
C ASN A 2 -5.77 1.29 17.60
N PHE A 3 -4.45 1.09 17.46
CA PHE A 3 -3.73 1.58 16.28
C PHE A 3 -4.10 0.83 14.98
N ILE A 4 -4.40 -0.47 15.05
CA ILE A 4 -4.88 -1.24 13.89
C ILE A 4 -6.23 -0.68 13.41
N ASN A 5 -7.18 -0.42 14.33
CA ASN A 5 -8.47 0.16 13.97
C ASN A 5 -8.32 1.57 13.35
N TYR A 6 -7.37 2.36 13.84
CA TYR A 6 -7.05 3.66 13.26
C TYR A 6 -6.53 3.51 11.82
N ILE A 7 -5.58 2.61 11.57
CA ILE A 7 -5.06 2.33 10.22
C ILE A 7 -6.19 1.82 9.32
N THR A 8 -7.02 0.88 9.81
CA THR A 8 -8.17 0.34 9.07
C THR A 8 -9.12 1.46 8.65
N ALA A 9 -9.45 2.37 9.56
CA ALA A 9 -10.33 3.50 9.26
C ALA A 9 -9.72 4.44 8.21
N ILE A 10 -8.42 4.73 8.26
CA ILE A 10 -7.72 5.49 7.22
C ILE A 10 -7.83 4.75 5.87
N LEU A 11 -7.55 3.46 5.81
CA LEU A 11 -7.64 2.67 4.57
C LEU A 11 -9.06 2.66 3.99
N LEU A 12 -10.08 2.52 4.84
CA LEU A 12 -11.50 2.56 4.44
C LEU A 12 -11.95 3.96 4.00
N SER A 13 -11.31 5.02 4.47
CA SER A 13 -11.57 6.41 4.05
C SER A 13 -11.06 6.71 2.63
N LEU A 14 -10.20 5.86 2.06
CA LEU A 14 -9.66 6.03 0.72
C LEU A 14 -10.64 5.51 -0.35
N ASP A 15 -10.58 6.09 -1.54
CA ASP A 15 -11.35 5.58 -2.67
C ASP A 15 -10.95 4.14 -3.00
N PRO A 16 -11.92 3.20 -3.11
CA PRO A 16 -11.64 1.86 -3.60
C PRO A 16 -11.16 1.91 -5.05
N ALA A 17 -10.36 0.94 -5.45
CA ALA A 17 -10.04 0.76 -6.86
C ALA A 17 -11.34 0.55 -7.65
N TYR A 18 -11.45 1.19 -8.81
CA TYR A 18 -12.68 1.12 -9.64
C TYR A 18 -13.05 -0.31 -10.04
N SER A 19 -12.05 -1.15 -10.17
CA SER A 19 -12.20 -2.57 -10.55
C SER A 19 -12.63 -3.50 -9.42
N ASP A 20 -12.60 -3.04 -8.17
CA ASP A 20 -12.92 -3.89 -7.02
C ASP A 20 -14.43 -4.16 -6.96
N LYS A 21 -14.79 -5.45 -7.00
CA LYS A 21 -16.17 -5.96 -6.87
C LYS A 21 -16.35 -6.63 -5.51
N GLU A 22 -15.97 -5.94 -4.47
CA GLU A 22 -16.16 -6.38 -3.09
C GLU A 22 -17.30 -5.59 -2.44
N ASN A 23 -18.06 -6.23 -1.55
CA ASN A 23 -19.00 -5.52 -0.68
C ASN A 23 -18.25 -4.84 0.47
N TRP A 24 -18.98 -4.11 1.33
CA TRP A 24 -18.36 -3.36 2.41
C TRP A 24 -17.70 -4.26 3.47
N GLU A 25 -18.30 -5.40 3.78
CA GLU A 25 -17.79 -6.36 4.75
C GLU A 25 -16.49 -7.02 4.25
N GLU A 26 -16.50 -7.51 3.01
CA GLU A 26 -15.30 -8.06 2.36
C GLU A 26 -14.16 -7.04 2.30
N ARG A 27 -14.49 -5.78 1.96
CA ARG A 27 -13.52 -4.69 1.94
C ARG A 27 -12.97 -4.42 3.33
N THR A 28 -13.81 -4.37 4.35
CA THR A 28 -13.40 -4.14 5.74
C THR A 28 -12.45 -5.23 6.20
N ALA A 29 -12.81 -6.50 6.03
CA ALA A 29 -11.95 -7.63 6.41
C ALA A 29 -10.59 -7.59 5.69
N ARG A 30 -10.58 -7.24 4.41
CA ARG A 30 -9.33 -7.09 3.65
C ARG A 30 -8.48 -5.91 4.13
N MET A 31 -9.09 -4.78 4.47
CA MET A 31 -8.37 -3.62 5.03
C MET A 31 -7.82 -3.90 6.42
N GLU A 32 -8.47 -4.73 7.22
CA GLU A 32 -7.95 -5.18 8.52
C GLU A 32 -6.69 -6.05 8.38
N ILE A 33 -6.63 -6.94 7.39
CA ILE A 33 -5.41 -7.70 7.06
C ILE A 33 -4.27 -6.73 6.70
N ILE A 34 -4.54 -5.75 5.86
CA ILE A 34 -3.55 -4.76 5.42
C ILE A 34 -3.11 -3.89 6.61
N ALA A 35 -4.06 -3.45 7.44
CA ALA A 35 -3.77 -2.64 8.63
C ALA A 35 -2.89 -3.38 9.63
N THR A 36 -3.17 -4.66 9.88
CA THR A 36 -2.36 -5.52 10.75
C THR A 36 -0.94 -5.67 10.22
N ALA A 37 -0.78 -5.87 8.91
CA ALA A 37 0.54 -5.95 8.28
C ALA A 37 1.31 -4.61 8.36
N ILE A 38 0.62 -3.48 8.21
CA ILE A 38 1.21 -2.14 8.34
C ILE A 38 1.58 -1.87 9.80
N ASP A 39 0.75 -2.27 10.77
CA ASP A 39 1.04 -2.15 12.21
C ASP A 39 2.31 -2.90 12.57
N ASP A 40 2.41 -4.17 12.15
CA ASP A 40 3.60 -4.99 12.36
C ASP A 40 4.85 -4.35 11.75
N ALA A 41 4.79 -3.97 10.48
CA ALA A 41 5.91 -3.37 9.76
C ALA A 41 6.34 -2.02 10.34
N SER A 42 5.40 -1.18 10.77
CA SER A 42 5.69 0.13 11.37
C SER A 42 6.23 0.04 12.79
N SER A 43 6.00 -1.08 13.49
CA SER A 43 6.52 -1.35 14.83
C SER A 43 7.97 -1.86 14.80
N LYS A 44 8.31 -2.57 13.74
CA LYS A 44 9.66 -3.08 13.49
C LYS A 44 10.46 -1.99 12.77
N THR A 45 10.93 -1.01 13.48
CA THR A 45 11.89 -0.01 12.94
C THR A 45 13.22 -0.64 12.55
N THR A 46 13.32 -1.93 12.61
CA THR A 46 14.49 -2.73 12.34
C THR A 46 14.67 -2.93 10.84
N CYS A 47 15.71 -2.31 10.34
CA CYS A 47 16.43 -2.87 9.23
C CYS A 47 16.87 -4.26 9.67
N SER A 48 16.44 -5.32 9.00
CA SER A 48 16.84 -6.64 9.40
C SER A 48 18.36 -6.76 9.23
N ASP A 49 19.04 -7.45 10.13
CA ASP A 49 20.48 -7.69 10.11
C ASP A 49 20.97 -8.29 8.77
N LYS A 50 20.06 -8.96 8.06
CA LYS A 50 20.33 -9.57 6.76
C LYS A 50 20.36 -8.56 5.59
N TYR A 51 19.68 -7.45 5.72
CA TYR A 51 19.62 -6.38 4.73
C TYR A 51 19.99 -5.06 5.40
N ASP A 52 21.15 -5.06 6.03
CA ASP A 52 21.68 -3.93 6.74
C ASP A 52 21.66 -2.69 5.84
N VAL A 53 20.70 -1.81 6.08
CA VAL A 53 20.72 -0.44 5.59
C VAL A 53 21.37 0.36 6.72
N PRO A 54 22.70 0.56 6.70
CA PRO A 54 23.44 1.12 7.81
C PRO A 54 22.85 2.49 8.21
N GLY A 55 22.54 2.67 9.50
CA GLY A 55 21.96 3.90 10.03
C GLY A 55 20.44 4.03 9.85
N CYS A 56 19.74 2.97 9.48
CA CYS A 56 18.28 2.93 9.40
C CYS A 56 17.62 3.27 10.73
N GLU A 57 18.13 2.80 11.84
CA GLU A 57 17.64 3.06 13.20
C GLU A 57 17.67 4.54 13.59
N LYS A 58 18.61 5.29 13.00
CA LYS A 58 18.82 6.72 13.32
C LYS A 58 18.15 7.68 12.34
N THR A 59 17.51 7.19 11.28
CA THR A 59 17.09 8.02 10.15
C THR A 59 15.58 8.14 9.94
N TRP A 60 14.78 7.35 10.65
CA TRP A 60 13.34 7.59 10.65
C TRP A 60 13.02 8.86 11.44
N PRO A 61 12.55 9.93 10.78
CA PRO A 61 11.99 11.05 11.52
C PRO A 61 10.57 10.64 11.88
N GLY A 62 10.36 10.09 13.00
CA GLY A 62 8.99 9.93 13.38
C GLY A 62 8.67 8.61 14.07
N ASP A 63 7.53 8.68 14.64
CA ASP A 63 6.86 7.64 15.36
C ASP A 63 6.29 6.56 14.41
N LYS A 64 5.80 5.52 14.97
CA LYS A 64 5.09 4.42 14.33
C LYS A 64 3.99 4.93 13.36
N LYS A 65 3.28 6.01 13.72
CA LYS A 65 2.22 6.61 12.91
C LYS A 65 2.77 7.15 11.58
N SER A 66 3.90 7.83 11.61
CA SER A 66 4.54 8.38 10.39
C SER A 66 4.91 7.28 9.41
N ILE A 67 5.47 6.17 9.89
CA ILE A 67 5.84 5.02 9.05
C ILE A 67 4.58 4.36 8.45
N ALA A 68 3.54 4.14 9.27
CA ALA A 68 2.28 3.57 8.81
C ALA A 68 1.64 4.44 7.71
N MET A 69 1.60 5.77 7.88
CA MET A 69 1.06 6.69 6.87
C MET A 69 1.90 6.72 5.59
N LEU A 70 3.21 6.54 5.68
CA LEU A 70 4.06 6.36 4.49
C LEU A 70 3.75 5.07 3.74
N LEU A 71 3.57 3.95 4.44
CA LEU A 71 3.16 2.68 3.85
C LEU A 71 1.80 2.80 3.16
N ILE A 72 0.81 3.45 3.80
CA ILE A 72 -0.50 3.73 3.20
C ILE A 72 -0.33 4.58 1.95
N THR A 73 0.46 5.65 2.03
CA THR A 73 0.73 6.52 0.88
C THR A 73 1.28 5.72 -0.29
N LYS A 74 2.29 4.90 -0.05
CA LYS A 74 2.89 4.09 -1.12
C LYS A 74 1.92 3.07 -1.68
N GLY A 75 1.28 2.26 -0.84
CA GLY A 75 0.29 1.28 -1.31
C GLY A 75 -0.83 1.91 -2.13
N PHE A 76 -1.33 3.08 -1.71
CA PHE A 76 -2.36 3.79 -2.44
C PHE A 76 -1.90 4.27 -3.83
N TRP A 77 -0.70 4.81 -3.94
CA TRP A 77 -0.17 5.30 -5.22
C TRP A 77 0.31 4.19 -6.15
N GLU A 78 0.77 3.07 -5.60
CA GLU A 78 1.25 1.93 -6.41
C GLU A 78 0.11 1.03 -6.92
N SER A 79 -0.95 0.84 -6.13
CA SER A 79 -1.99 -0.15 -6.45
C SER A 79 -3.43 0.29 -6.14
N LYS A 80 -3.65 1.44 -5.51
CA LYS A 80 -4.95 1.84 -4.92
C LYS A 80 -5.51 0.81 -3.93
N PHE A 81 -4.66 -0.04 -3.38
CA PHE A 81 -5.06 -1.21 -2.59
C PHE A 81 -6.06 -2.10 -3.33
N ALA A 82 -5.91 -2.25 -4.65
CA ALA A 82 -6.79 -3.06 -5.49
C ALA A 82 -6.80 -4.53 -5.05
N LYS A 83 -8.00 -5.14 -5.03
CA LYS A 83 -8.21 -6.52 -4.57
C LYS A 83 -7.41 -7.52 -5.40
N ASN A 84 -7.49 -7.42 -6.73
CA ASN A 84 -6.77 -8.32 -7.63
C ASN A 84 -5.24 -8.24 -7.46
N VAL A 85 -4.69 -7.05 -7.21
CA VAL A 85 -3.26 -6.88 -6.93
C VAL A 85 -2.88 -7.51 -5.59
N HIS A 86 -3.73 -7.35 -4.57
CA HIS A 86 -3.53 -7.97 -3.26
C HIS A 86 -3.54 -9.51 -3.35
N GLU A 87 -4.43 -10.07 -4.15
CA GLU A 87 -4.55 -11.51 -4.41
C GLU A 87 -3.46 -12.07 -5.33
N GLY A 88 -2.60 -11.23 -5.88
CA GLY A 88 -1.56 -11.63 -6.83
C GLY A 88 -2.08 -11.86 -8.25
N ASN A 89 -3.32 -11.44 -8.55
CA ASN A 89 -4.01 -11.60 -9.83
C ASN A 89 -3.92 -10.32 -10.68
N CYS A 90 -2.70 -9.81 -10.88
CA CYS A 90 -2.48 -8.59 -11.65
C CYS A 90 -2.93 -8.75 -13.11
N ARG A 91 -3.58 -7.72 -13.65
CA ARG A 91 -3.91 -7.65 -15.08
C ARG A 91 -2.66 -7.34 -15.92
N PRO A 92 -2.69 -7.55 -17.25
CA PRO A 92 -1.52 -7.39 -18.12
C PRO A 92 -0.80 -6.04 -18.04
N TYR A 93 -1.48 -4.96 -17.69
CA TYR A 93 -0.93 -3.61 -17.55
C TYR A 93 -0.64 -3.20 -16.11
N GLU A 94 -0.85 -4.12 -15.15
CA GLU A 94 -0.57 -3.92 -13.73
C GLU A 94 0.73 -4.61 -13.34
N CYS A 95 1.26 -4.31 -12.15
CA CYS A 95 2.43 -4.97 -11.58
C CYS A 95 3.68 -4.92 -12.45
N ASP A 96 3.89 -3.78 -13.12
CA ASP A 96 5.04 -3.59 -14.03
C ASP A 96 5.20 -4.78 -14.99
N SER A 97 4.13 -5.09 -15.72
CA SER A 97 4.08 -6.25 -16.59
C SER A 97 4.72 -6.00 -17.95
N PHE A 98 5.26 -7.06 -18.53
CA PHE A 98 5.72 -7.08 -19.94
C PHE A 98 5.33 -8.39 -20.59
N THR A 99 5.26 -8.42 -21.90
CA THR A 99 4.94 -9.64 -22.65
C THR A 99 6.21 -10.26 -23.20
N SER A 100 6.40 -11.55 -22.96
CA SER A 100 7.49 -12.34 -23.54
C SER A 100 6.94 -13.69 -24.01
N ASN A 101 7.20 -14.05 -25.26
CA ASN A 101 6.72 -15.30 -25.86
C ASN A 101 5.21 -15.54 -25.68
N GLY A 102 4.39 -14.50 -25.87
CA GLY A 102 2.93 -14.54 -25.71
C GLY A 102 2.45 -14.66 -24.26
N ARG A 103 3.32 -14.63 -23.28
CA ARG A 103 2.96 -14.67 -21.85
C ARG A 103 3.21 -13.33 -21.18
N THR A 104 2.25 -12.89 -20.37
CA THR A 104 2.43 -11.72 -19.48
C THR A 104 3.24 -12.12 -18.27
N ILE A 105 4.32 -11.38 -18.03
CA ILE A 105 5.20 -11.54 -16.87
C ILE A 105 5.07 -10.28 -16.01
N HIS A 106 4.77 -10.46 -14.73
CA HIS A 106 4.69 -9.39 -13.74
C HIS A 106 5.99 -9.30 -12.96
N LYS A 107 6.67 -8.15 -13.04
CA LYS A 107 7.92 -7.89 -12.31
C LYS A 107 7.69 -7.41 -10.89
N ALA A 108 6.59 -6.69 -10.64
CA ALA A 108 6.23 -6.20 -9.34
C ALA A 108 5.21 -7.11 -8.65
N ARG A 109 5.22 -7.14 -7.33
CA ARG A 109 4.32 -7.94 -6.50
C ARG A 109 3.76 -7.13 -5.34
N SER A 110 2.63 -7.57 -4.85
CA SER A 110 1.91 -7.00 -3.72
C SER A 110 1.38 -5.58 -3.95
N LEU A 111 0.67 -5.07 -2.96
CA LEU A 111 0.08 -3.72 -2.96
C LEU A 111 1.12 -2.62 -3.08
N TRP A 112 2.36 -2.89 -2.69
CA TRP A 112 3.49 -1.94 -2.72
C TRP A 112 4.35 -2.07 -3.97
N GLN A 113 3.96 -2.89 -4.95
CA GLN A 113 4.65 -3.07 -6.24
C GLN A 113 6.15 -3.38 -6.08
N ILE A 114 6.45 -4.33 -5.19
CA ILE A 114 7.82 -4.73 -4.89
C ILE A 114 8.44 -5.46 -6.08
N GLN A 115 9.55 -4.95 -6.59
CA GLN A 115 10.37 -5.61 -7.59
C GLN A 115 11.51 -6.43 -6.95
N LYS A 116 11.97 -7.45 -7.64
CA LYS A 116 13.10 -8.25 -7.18
C LYS A 116 14.40 -7.46 -7.30
N THR A 117 14.87 -6.93 -6.19
CA THR A 117 16.11 -6.15 -6.08
C THR A 117 16.96 -6.67 -4.92
N GLY A 118 18.10 -6.01 -4.61
CA GLY A 118 18.96 -6.38 -3.50
C GLY A 118 18.36 -6.24 -2.10
N LEU A 119 17.21 -5.58 -1.96
CA LEU A 119 16.51 -5.42 -0.67
C LEU A 119 15.45 -6.48 -0.39
N VAL A 120 15.28 -7.46 -1.28
CA VAL A 120 14.31 -8.54 -1.12
C VAL A 120 14.95 -9.89 -1.47
N SER A 121 14.79 -10.89 -0.60
CA SER A 121 15.26 -12.25 -0.92
C SER A 121 14.36 -12.91 -1.95
N LYS A 122 14.87 -13.98 -2.58
CA LYS A 122 14.08 -14.79 -3.51
C LYS A 122 12.85 -15.40 -2.81
N GLU A 123 13.02 -15.83 -1.58
CA GLU A 123 12.00 -16.43 -0.74
C GLU A 123 10.90 -15.42 -0.42
N GLU A 124 11.26 -14.24 0.12
CA GLU A 124 10.31 -13.17 0.41
C GLU A 124 9.54 -12.76 -0.86
N TYR A 125 10.26 -12.54 -1.96
CA TYR A 125 9.62 -12.18 -3.23
C TYR A 125 8.62 -13.25 -3.69
N ASN A 126 8.93 -14.55 -3.48
CA ASN A 126 8.03 -15.64 -3.84
C ASN A 126 6.81 -15.76 -2.91
N GLN A 127 6.92 -15.33 -1.66
CA GLN A 127 5.84 -15.35 -0.68
C GLN A 127 4.85 -14.19 -0.82
N MET A 128 5.20 -13.12 -1.53
CA MET A 128 4.34 -11.94 -1.72
C MET A 128 3.29 -12.11 -2.85
N LYS A 129 2.57 -13.24 -2.89
CA LYS A 129 1.68 -13.59 -4.01
C LYS A 129 0.20 -13.73 -3.63
N SER A 130 -0.18 -13.44 -2.39
CA SER A 130 -1.54 -13.68 -1.92
C SER A 130 -1.98 -12.62 -0.93
N ALA A 131 -3.30 -12.53 -0.73
CA ALA A 131 -3.92 -11.62 0.24
C ALA A 131 -3.91 -12.17 1.68
N THR A 132 -3.10 -13.18 1.99
CA THR A 132 -2.97 -13.67 3.37
C THR A 132 -2.22 -12.66 4.24
N LEU A 133 -2.47 -12.68 5.53
CA LEU A 133 -1.77 -11.82 6.49
C LEU A 133 -0.23 -12.00 6.40
N SER A 134 0.24 -13.24 6.34
CA SER A 134 1.68 -13.55 6.23
C SER A 134 2.30 -12.93 4.98
N SER A 135 1.69 -13.12 3.81
CA SER A 135 2.16 -12.57 2.54
C SER A 135 2.16 -11.03 2.56
N THR A 136 1.09 -10.43 3.10
CA THR A 136 0.94 -8.98 3.21
C THR A 136 1.97 -8.38 4.18
N THR A 137 2.22 -9.06 5.31
CA THR A 137 3.23 -8.65 6.31
C THR A 137 4.64 -8.67 5.73
N ILE A 138 5.01 -9.72 4.98
CA ILE A 138 6.31 -9.77 4.28
C ILE A 138 6.43 -8.57 3.33
N ALA A 139 5.41 -8.30 2.54
CA ALA A 139 5.42 -7.20 1.58
C ALA A 139 5.53 -5.82 2.27
N ALA A 140 4.79 -5.59 3.37
CA ALA A 140 4.87 -4.37 4.15
C ALA A 140 6.26 -4.16 4.76
N ASN A 141 6.86 -5.20 5.33
CA ASN A 141 8.22 -5.17 5.88
C ASN A 141 9.28 -4.84 4.81
N VAL A 142 9.14 -5.41 3.60
CA VAL A 142 10.04 -5.07 2.48
C VAL A 142 9.82 -3.62 2.03
N ALA A 143 8.57 -3.15 1.95
CA ALA A 143 8.28 -1.76 1.60
C ALA A 143 8.92 -0.76 2.59
N VAL A 144 8.91 -1.07 3.89
CA VAL A 144 9.63 -0.26 4.90
C VAL A 144 11.11 -0.17 4.61
N ARG A 145 11.77 -1.26 4.19
CA ARG A 145 13.22 -1.24 3.85
C ARG A 145 13.51 -0.26 2.71
N TYR A 146 12.69 -0.23 1.66
CA TYR A 146 12.86 0.73 0.57
C TYR A 146 12.64 2.16 1.02
N LEU A 147 11.61 2.41 1.86
CA LEU A 147 11.37 3.73 2.42
C LEU A 147 12.53 4.16 3.33
N ALA A 148 13.07 3.24 4.15
CA ALA A 148 14.21 3.49 5.02
C ALA A 148 15.47 3.84 4.23
N LEU A 149 15.74 3.13 3.13
CA LEU A 149 16.84 3.47 2.22
C LEU A 149 16.70 4.91 1.69
N GLY A 150 15.51 5.29 1.26
CA GLY A 150 15.23 6.64 0.78
C GLY A 150 15.38 7.70 1.87
N MET A 151 14.91 7.43 3.09
CA MET A 151 15.12 8.31 4.25
C MET A 151 16.59 8.46 4.59
N LYS A 152 17.36 7.37 4.59
CA LYS A 152 18.81 7.43 4.81
C LYS A 152 19.49 8.30 3.78
N SER A 153 19.15 8.13 2.51
CA SER A 153 19.80 8.83 1.40
C SER A 153 19.43 10.32 1.35
N CYS A 154 18.15 10.64 1.59
CA CYS A 154 17.58 11.96 1.32
C CYS A 154 17.17 12.76 2.57
N LYS A 155 17.07 12.12 3.73
CA LYS A 155 16.70 12.74 5.02
C LYS A 155 15.32 13.43 5.04
N THR A 156 14.44 13.16 4.06
CA THR A 156 13.11 13.78 3.92
C THR A 156 12.07 12.79 3.47
N ILE A 157 10.81 13.03 3.84
CA ILE A 157 9.65 12.24 3.38
C ILE A 157 9.56 12.21 1.85
N ARG A 158 9.72 13.38 1.21
CA ARG A 158 9.74 13.47 -0.26
C ARG A 158 10.84 12.60 -0.87
N GLY A 159 12.03 12.64 -0.25
CA GLY A 159 13.16 11.83 -0.69
C GLY A 159 12.91 10.33 -0.53
N ALA A 160 12.31 9.89 0.58
CA ALA A 160 11.93 8.49 0.78
C ALA A 160 10.96 8.03 -0.32
N ILE A 161 9.94 8.84 -0.62
CA ILE A 161 8.97 8.58 -1.68
C ILE A 161 9.65 8.54 -3.06
N SER A 162 10.59 9.47 -3.33
CA SER A 162 11.33 9.55 -4.59
C SER A 162 12.15 8.29 -4.85
N ILE A 163 12.98 7.91 -3.90
CA ILE A 163 13.86 6.73 -4.00
C ILE A 163 13.03 5.44 -4.11
N TYR A 164 11.94 5.32 -3.34
CA TYR A 164 11.03 4.18 -3.47
C TYR A 164 10.45 4.07 -4.89
N GLY A 165 10.09 5.18 -5.51
CA GLY A 165 9.60 5.22 -6.89
C GLY A 165 10.66 4.96 -7.96
N GLY A 166 11.87 4.57 -7.57
CA GLY A 166 12.99 4.29 -8.48
C GLY A 166 13.73 5.52 -8.98
N ALA A 167 13.42 6.71 -8.46
CA ALA A 167 14.16 7.91 -8.79
C ALA A 167 15.56 7.89 -8.18
N ARG A 168 16.54 8.44 -8.91
CA ARG A 168 17.93 8.59 -8.42
C ARG A 168 18.16 9.94 -7.72
N VAL A 169 17.10 10.71 -7.51
CA VAL A 169 17.13 12.06 -6.93
C VAL A 169 16.13 12.18 -5.80
N CYS A 170 16.42 13.02 -4.81
CA CYS A 170 15.60 13.18 -3.62
C CYS A 170 14.33 14.03 -3.82
N ASN A 171 14.19 14.71 -4.94
CA ASN A 171 13.10 15.65 -5.23
C ASN A 171 12.41 15.37 -6.57
N TRP A 172 12.26 14.10 -6.91
CA TRP A 172 11.49 13.73 -8.11
C TRP A 172 10.09 14.38 -8.11
N SER A 173 9.70 14.99 -9.25
CA SER A 173 8.43 15.73 -9.35
C SER A 173 7.20 14.90 -9.00
N GLY A 174 7.19 13.62 -9.35
CA GLY A 174 6.12 12.69 -8.99
C GLY A 174 6.00 12.39 -7.49
N ALA A 175 6.99 12.75 -6.68
CA ALA A 175 6.90 12.59 -5.23
C ALA A 175 6.09 13.71 -4.54
N ALA A 176 5.97 14.89 -5.15
CA ALA A 176 5.27 16.02 -4.54
C ALA A 176 3.77 15.73 -4.26
N PRO A 177 2.96 15.23 -5.20
CA PRO A 177 1.57 14.89 -4.91
C PRO A 177 1.43 13.74 -3.91
N ARG A 178 2.39 12.82 -3.87
CA ARG A 178 2.42 11.72 -2.89
C ARG A 178 2.74 12.23 -1.48
N GLU A 179 3.68 13.16 -1.35
CA GLU A 179 3.96 13.85 -0.09
C GLU A 179 2.76 14.67 0.40
N ALA A 180 2.08 15.38 -0.48
CA ALA A 180 0.84 16.11 -0.14
C ALA A 180 -0.24 15.16 0.38
N PHE A 181 -0.40 13.99 -0.25
CA PHE A 181 -1.30 12.95 0.22
C PHE A 181 -0.91 12.42 1.60
N TYR A 182 0.37 12.12 1.83
CA TYR A 182 0.90 11.72 3.14
C TYR A 182 0.55 12.76 4.22
N ARG A 183 0.85 14.05 3.95
CA ARG A 183 0.55 15.14 4.89
C ARG A 183 -0.93 15.25 5.20
N ARG A 184 -1.78 15.04 4.20
CA ARG A 184 -3.23 15.04 4.39
C ARG A 184 -3.68 13.90 5.30
N ILE A 185 -3.28 12.66 5.03
CA ILE A 185 -3.79 11.52 5.81
C ILE A 185 -3.24 11.49 7.24
N ILE A 186 -2.03 11.95 7.49
CA ILE A 186 -1.45 12.00 8.85
C ILE A 186 -2.10 13.07 9.72
N SER A 187 -2.67 14.13 9.13
CA SER A 187 -3.33 15.24 9.82
C SER A 187 -4.85 15.10 9.94
N MET A 188 -5.45 14.02 9.41
CA MET A 188 -6.90 13.83 9.52
C MET A 188 -7.34 13.65 10.97
N SER A 189 -8.40 14.37 11.37
CA SER A 189 -9.07 14.14 12.66
C SER A 189 -9.95 12.89 12.61
N ASP A 190 -10.33 12.36 13.77
CA ASP A 190 -11.21 11.18 13.88
C ASP A 190 -12.57 11.45 13.19
N GLU A 191 -13.11 12.67 13.29
CA GLU A 191 -14.36 13.07 12.62
C GLU A 191 -14.20 13.09 11.09
N GLN A 192 -13.09 13.60 10.58
CA GLN A 192 -12.79 13.60 9.15
C GLN A 192 -12.66 12.18 8.60
N ILE A 193 -12.00 11.30 9.35
CA ILE A 193 -11.87 9.88 9.00
C ILE A 193 -13.25 9.23 8.97
N ALA A 194 -14.06 9.38 10.03
CA ALA A 194 -15.39 8.78 10.13
C ALA A 194 -16.33 9.26 9.01
N SER A 195 -16.35 10.56 8.73
CA SER A 195 -17.12 11.15 7.62
C SER A 195 -16.71 10.59 6.26
N SER A 196 -15.40 10.46 6.04
CA SER A 196 -14.85 9.88 4.81
C SER A 196 -15.22 8.40 4.66
N VAL A 197 -15.13 7.61 5.72
CA VAL A 197 -15.53 6.19 5.74
C VAL A 197 -16.99 6.04 5.36
N ASN A 198 -17.90 6.80 5.97
CA ASN A 198 -19.34 6.77 5.67
C ASN A 198 -19.60 7.13 4.20
N THR A 199 -18.92 8.15 3.69
CA THR A 199 -19.03 8.56 2.28
C THR A 199 -18.62 7.42 1.34
N ARG A 200 -17.52 6.72 1.63
CA ARG A 200 -17.02 5.60 0.80
C ARG A 200 -17.92 4.38 0.89
N LYS A 201 -18.44 4.07 2.08
CA LYS A 201 -19.43 3.01 2.28
C LYS A 201 -20.66 3.24 1.40
N ASN A 202 -21.29 4.40 1.52
CA ASN A 202 -22.47 4.72 0.74
C ASN A 202 -22.22 4.67 -0.77
N LYS A 203 -21.09 5.19 -1.22
CA LYS A 203 -20.69 5.14 -2.65
C LYS A 203 -20.54 3.71 -3.16
N LEU A 204 -19.92 2.84 -2.38
CA LEU A 204 -19.73 1.42 -2.74
C LEU A 204 -21.06 0.67 -2.80
N GLU A 205 -21.91 0.82 -1.79
CA GLU A 205 -23.23 0.19 -1.72
C GLU A 205 -24.14 0.64 -2.88
N ASN A 206 -24.15 1.93 -3.20
CA ASN A 206 -24.93 2.46 -4.32
C ASN A 206 -24.44 1.92 -5.68
N ARG A 207 -23.12 1.76 -5.86
CA ARG A 207 -22.56 1.15 -7.07
C ARG A 207 -23.03 -0.30 -7.24
N LEU A 208 -22.94 -1.08 -6.17
CA LEU A 208 -23.35 -2.50 -6.20
C LEU A 208 -24.85 -2.65 -6.50
N LYS A 209 -25.71 -1.79 -5.91
CA LYS A 209 -27.15 -1.78 -6.22
C LYS A 209 -27.41 -1.48 -7.70
N SER A 210 -26.72 -0.49 -8.28
CA SER A 210 -26.87 -0.15 -9.70
C SER A 210 -26.45 -1.29 -10.64
N GLU A 211 -25.38 -2.02 -10.30
CA GLU A 211 -24.91 -3.15 -11.10
C GLU A 211 -25.91 -4.32 -11.09
N ILE A 212 -26.65 -4.52 -9.98
CA ILE A 212 -27.69 -5.55 -9.86
C ILE A 212 -28.90 -5.19 -10.75
N ILE A 213 -29.34 -3.93 -10.73
CA ILE A 213 -30.49 -3.45 -11.54
C ILE A 213 -30.21 -3.69 -13.02
N VAL A 214 -29.04 -3.23 -13.51
CA VAL A 214 -28.66 -3.38 -14.93
C VAL A 214 -28.56 -4.83 -15.38
N LYS A 215 -28.20 -5.76 -14.48
CA LYS A 215 -28.17 -7.19 -14.79
C LYS A 215 -29.56 -7.82 -14.89
N ASN A 216 -30.51 -7.33 -14.11
CA ASN A 216 -31.88 -7.84 -14.12
C ASN A 216 -32.69 -7.34 -15.34
N GLU A 217 -32.38 -6.15 -15.86
CA GLU A 217 -33.00 -5.59 -17.06
C GLU A 217 -32.51 -6.25 -18.37
N LYS A 218 -31.41 -6.99 -18.34
CA LYS A 218 -30.84 -7.69 -19.50
C LYS A 218 -31.20 -9.17 -19.61
N LYS A 219 -32.02 -9.65 -18.68
CA LYS A 219 -32.62 -11.01 -18.71
C LYS A 219 -34.06 -10.95 -19.17
#